data_5044f93560e5d8cf11c69d0d416f183c
#
_entry.id   5044f93560e5d8cf11c69d0d416f183c
#
_cell.length_a   1.000
_cell.length_b   1.000
_cell.length_c   1.000
_cell.angle_alpha   90.00
_cell.angle_beta   90.00
_cell.angle_gamma   90.00
#
_symmetry.space_group_name_H-M   'P 1'
#
loop_
_entity.id
_entity.type
_entity.pdbx_description
1 polymer ?
#
loop_
_entity_poly.entity_id
_entity_poly.type
_entity_poly.pdbx_seq_one_letter_code
_entity_poly.pdbx_strand_id
1 'polypeptide(L)'
;MREVLDDLVAAIAAGHTVGLGTVVRTFRSAPRPAGAAMMVDADGSAVGSVSGGCVEGALYELATKVVESGRPVLQRYGISDDAAFEVGLTCGGILDIFVEPVSTEIFPELAQVADDVGAGRPVAIVTVIEHPDPAWLGRHLVVRPEGFVGSLGSERADHAVSDDVQGLLAAGRNATLMYGPDGQRRGEGMRVFALSFAPQPRMLVFGAIDFAAAVAKQGTFLGYRVTVCDARAVFATAARFPQADEVVVEWPHRYLQAQISAGQVDERTVICVLTHDPKFDVPLLELALRHNVAYVGAMGSRRTHHDRLERLREAGLTEAELARLSSPIGLDLGSRTPEETAVSIAAEIIALHWGGGGGRLSTMEARIHHEPTVEADHEDTGYELKPS
;
A
#
# COMPACT_ATOMS: atom_id res chain seq x y z
N MET A 1 7.29 -8.50 0.91
CA MET A 1 7.97 -8.86 -0.37
C MET A 1 9.00 -7.82 -0.81
N ARG A 2 8.70 -6.53 -0.87
CA ARG A 2 9.69 -5.50 -1.29
C ARG A 2 10.99 -5.54 -0.45
N GLU A 3 10.87 -5.84 0.84
CA GLU A 3 11.98 -5.94 1.80
C GLU A 3 12.94 -7.12 1.54
N VAL A 4 12.49 -8.16 0.84
CA VAL A 4 13.28 -9.38 0.57
C VAL A 4 13.59 -9.56 -0.92
N LEU A 5 13.15 -8.65 -1.79
CA LEU A 5 13.21 -8.84 -3.24
C LEU A 5 14.66 -8.90 -3.75
N ASP A 6 15.51 -8.01 -3.26
CA ASP A 6 16.92 -7.94 -3.70
C ASP A 6 17.70 -9.18 -3.26
N ASP A 7 17.49 -9.62 -2.00
CA ASP A 7 18.13 -10.85 -1.46
C ASP A 7 17.62 -12.09 -2.20
N LEU A 8 16.31 -12.14 -2.50
CA LEU A 8 15.70 -13.23 -3.25
C LEU A 8 16.28 -13.35 -4.66
N VAL A 9 16.39 -12.23 -5.38
CA VAL A 9 16.99 -12.20 -6.73
C VAL A 9 18.47 -12.59 -6.67
N ALA A 10 19.22 -12.12 -5.68
CA ALA A 10 20.63 -12.50 -5.52
C ALA A 10 20.80 -14.01 -5.28
N ALA A 11 19.97 -14.62 -4.42
CA ALA A 11 20.02 -16.05 -4.13
C ALA A 11 19.69 -16.91 -5.35
N ILE A 12 18.61 -16.58 -6.10
CA ILE A 12 18.26 -17.35 -7.30
C ILE A 12 19.27 -17.17 -8.45
N ALA A 13 19.87 -15.97 -8.57
CA ALA A 13 20.95 -15.74 -9.52
C ALA A 13 22.22 -16.53 -9.20
N ALA A 14 22.45 -16.87 -7.91
CA ALA A 14 23.50 -17.78 -7.47
C ALA A 14 23.15 -19.27 -7.74
N GLY A 15 21.97 -19.58 -8.28
CA GLY A 15 21.50 -20.93 -8.56
C GLY A 15 20.80 -21.61 -7.39
N HIS A 16 20.46 -20.89 -6.34
CA HIS A 16 19.73 -21.44 -5.21
C HIS A 16 18.23 -21.59 -5.50
N THR A 17 17.59 -22.56 -4.86
CA THR A 17 16.15 -22.62 -4.69
C THR A 17 15.81 -22.13 -3.30
N VAL A 18 14.99 -21.09 -3.22
CA VAL A 18 14.63 -20.39 -1.98
C VAL A 18 13.20 -20.77 -1.57
N GLY A 19 12.96 -20.98 -0.29
CA GLY A 19 11.61 -21.08 0.26
C GLY A 19 11.05 -19.69 0.56
N LEU A 20 10.00 -19.26 -0.14
CA LEU A 20 9.39 -17.96 0.03
C LEU A 20 8.02 -18.09 0.69
N GLY A 21 7.83 -17.48 1.86
CA GLY A 21 6.54 -17.36 2.51
C GLY A 21 5.99 -15.93 2.37
N THR A 22 4.81 -15.80 1.77
CA THR A 22 4.14 -14.50 1.55
C THR A 22 2.79 -14.48 2.27
N VAL A 23 2.54 -13.44 3.07
CA VAL A 23 1.21 -13.20 3.65
C VAL A 23 0.25 -12.82 2.53
N VAL A 24 -0.76 -13.66 2.28
CA VAL A 24 -1.72 -13.45 1.20
C VAL A 24 -3.07 -12.95 1.70
N ARG A 25 -3.40 -13.21 2.97
CA ARG A 25 -4.62 -12.71 3.62
C ARG A 25 -4.38 -12.49 5.10
N THR A 26 -5.06 -11.49 5.64
CA THR A 26 -5.02 -11.16 7.06
C THR A 26 -6.44 -11.05 7.60
N PHE A 27 -6.65 -11.46 8.84
CA PHE A 27 -7.93 -11.31 9.51
C PHE A 27 -7.70 -10.79 10.92
N ARG A 28 -8.61 -9.97 11.44
CA ARG A 28 -8.51 -9.35 12.76
C ARG A 28 -7.25 -8.45 12.86
N SER A 29 -6.63 -8.40 14.04
CA SER A 29 -5.45 -7.55 14.31
C SER A 29 -4.13 -8.22 13.88
N ALA A 30 -3.96 -8.50 12.60
CA ALA A 30 -2.73 -9.07 12.08
C ALA A 30 -1.58 -8.04 12.14
N PRO A 31 -0.35 -8.45 12.56
CA PRO A 31 0.76 -7.53 12.79
C PRO A 31 1.42 -7.01 11.50
N ARG A 32 1.29 -7.74 10.39
CA ARG A 32 1.86 -7.37 9.08
C ARG A 32 0.77 -7.47 8.00
N PRO A 33 0.76 -6.56 7.02
CA PRO A 33 -0.24 -6.57 5.94
C PRO A 33 0.03 -7.68 4.93
N ALA A 34 -0.97 -7.98 4.09
CA ALA A 34 -0.80 -8.82 2.93
C ALA A 34 0.32 -8.26 2.01
N GLY A 35 1.19 -9.15 1.53
CA GLY A 35 2.41 -8.83 0.79
C GLY A 35 3.67 -8.78 1.65
N ALA A 36 3.58 -8.84 2.98
CA ALA A 36 4.74 -9.10 3.83
C ALA A 36 5.31 -10.49 3.53
N ALA A 37 6.63 -10.63 3.53
CA ALA A 37 7.27 -11.89 3.15
C ALA A 37 8.50 -12.20 4.00
N MET A 38 8.82 -13.49 4.05
CA MET A 38 10.08 -14.03 4.58
C MET A 38 10.61 -15.09 3.60
N MET A 39 11.88 -15.03 3.31
CA MET A 39 12.58 -16.06 2.53
C MET A 39 13.52 -16.87 3.41
N VAL A 40 13.72 -18.12 3.02
CA VAL A 40 14.72 -19.04 3.61
C VAL A 40 15.59 -19.55 2.46
N ASP A 41 16.88 -19.23 2.51
CA ASP A 41 17.85 -19.64 1.49
C ASP A 41 18.40 -21.04 1.75
N ALA A 42 19.09 -21.60 0.76
CA ALA A 42 19.70 -22.94 0.80
C ALA A 42 20.78 -23.09 1.88
N ASP A 43 21.43 -22.00 2.32
CA ASP A 43 22.41 -21.99 3.42
C ASP A 43 21.75 -21.94 4.82
N GLY A 44 20.41 -21.88 4.87
CA GLY A 44 19.63 -21.76 6.09
C GLY A 44 19.49 -20.33 6.62
N SER A 45 19.95 -19.31 5.89
CA SER A 45 19.69 -17.92 6.23
C SER A 45 18.21 -17.56 5.98
N ALA A 46 17.66 -16.69 6.83
CA ALA A 46 16.30 -16.17 6.68
C ALA A 46 16.30 -14.65 6.65
N VAL A 47 15.56 -14.07 5.68
CA VAL A 47 15.43 -12.62 5.49
C VAL A 47 13.96 -12.24 5.44
N GLY A 48 13.60 -11.12 6.06
CA GLY A 48 12.23 -10.63 6.11
C GLY A 48 11.45 -11.10 7.33
N SER A 49 10.16 -10.76 7.38
CA SER A 49 9.25 -11.12 8.47
C SER A 49 7.80 -11.08 8.01
N VAL A 50 6.98 -11.98 8.55
CA VAL A 50 5.54 -12.08 8.25
C VAL A 50 4.65 -11.71 9.44
N SER A 51 5.19 -11.79 10.67
CA SER A 51 4.40 -11.58 11.89
C SER A 51 5.09 -10.73 12.96
N GLY A 52 6.36 -10.38 12.76
CA GLY A 52 7.18 -9.69 13.77
C GLY A 52 7.69 -10.61 14.87
N GLY A 53 7.86 -11.92 14.62
CA GLY A 53 8.50 -12.90 15.48
C GLY A 53 7.60 -14.04 15.96
N CYS A 54 6.29 -13.98 15.75
CA CYS A 54 5.37 -14.98 16.31
C CYS A 54 5.37 -16.32 15.57
N VAL A 55 5.41 -16.31 14.23
CA VAL A 55 5.27 -17.53 13.40
C VAL A 55 6.51 -17.84 12.56
N GLU A 56 7.55 -17.01 12.62
CA GLU A 56 8.75 -17.10 11.78
C GLU A 56 9.45 -18.45 11.93
N GLY A 57 9.52 -19.02 13.14
CA GLY A 57 10.12 -20.34 13.36
C GLY A 57 9.36 -21.47 12.64
N ALA A 58 8.03 -21.49 12.78
CA ALA A 58 7.20 -22.49 12.08
C ALA A 58 7.22 -22.29 10.56
N LEU A 59 7.25 -21.03 10.10
CA LEU A 59 7.39 -20.71 8.69
C LEU A 59 8.73 -21.14 8.12
N TYR A 60 9.82 -20.98 8.87
CA TYR A 60 11.15 -21.45 8.51
C TYR A 60 11.17 -22.96 8.22
N GLU A 61 10.63 -23.76 9.15
CA GLU A 61 10.53 -25.21 8.98
C GLU A 61 9.65 -25.59 7.78
N LEU A 62 8.54 -24.89 7.56
CA LEU A 62 7.66 -25.13 6.42
C LEU A 62 8.33 -24.76 5.10
N ALA A 63 9.03 -23.63 5.03
CA ALA A 63 9.75 -23.18 3.85
C ALA A 63 10.84 -24.20 3.45
N THR A 64 11.59 -24.74 4.40
CA THR A 64 12.59 -25.80 4.16
C THR A 64 11.93 -27.04 3.57
N LYS A 65 10.80 -27.52 4.13
CA LYS A 65 10.05 -28.68 3.59
C LYS A 65 9.48 -28.44 2.21
N VAL A 66 9.05 -27.21 1.92
CA VAL A 66 8.52 -26.80 0.60
C VAL A 66 9.63 -26.83 -0.45
N VAL A 67 10.83 -26.36 -0.13
CA VAL A 67 11.99 -26.47 -1.04
C VAL A 67 12.33 -27.94 -1.33
N GLU A 68 12.38 -28.80 -0.31
CA GLU A 68 12.67 -30.23 -0.45
C GLU A 68 11.62 -30.98 -1.29
N SER A 69 10.34 -30.67 -1.05
CA SER A 69 9.22 -31.35 -1.74
C SER A 69 8.89 -30.80 -3.13
N GLY A 70 9.29 -29.55 -3.40
CA GLY A 70 8.91 -28.80 -4.60
C GLY A 70 7.41 -28.46 -4.66
N ARG A 71 6.66 -28.56 -3.55
CA ARG A 71 5.21 -28.39 -3.53
C ARG A 71 4.80 -27.16 -2.71
N PRO A 72 4.20 -26.15 -3.33
CA PRO A 72 3.66 -24.99 -2.62
C PRO A 72 2.55 -25.37 -1.65
N VAL A 73 2.43 -24.60 -0.55
CA VAL A 73 1.44 -24.82 0.51
C VAL A 73 0.83 -23.50 0.96
N LEU A 74 -0.50 -23.45 1.08
CA LEU A 74 -1.20 -22.36 1.76
C LEU A 74 -1.42 -22.78 3.22
N GLN A 75 -0.77 -22.07 4.16
CA GLN A 75 -0.84 -22.36 5.59
C GLN A 75 -1.52 -21.24 6.35
N ARG A 76 -2.47 -21.58 7.21
CA ARG A 76 -3.12 -20.64 8.14
C ARG A 76 -2.43 -20.69 9.49
N TYR A 77 -2.14 -19.50 10.05
CA TYR A 77 -1.63 -19.28 11.41
C TYR A 77 -2.60 -18.37 12.18
N GLY A 78 -2.95 -18.73 13.41
CA GLY A 78 -3.84 -17.94 14.29
C GLY A 78 -4.76 -18.82 15.13
N ILE A 79 -5.65 -18.24 15.94
CA ILE A 79 -6.38 -18.85 17.07
C ILE A 79 -6.88 -20.27 16.78
N SER A 80 -6.41 -21.19 17.65
CA SER A 80 -6.95 -22.47 18.11
C SER A 80 -7.75 -23.36 17.14
N ASP A 81 -7.07 -24.29 16.50
CA ASP A 81 -7.54 -25.69 16.52
C ASP A 81 -6.62 -26.46 17.44
N ASP A 82 -7.16 -27.46 18.20
CA ASP A 82 -6.51 -28.22 19.28
C ASP A 82 -5.20 -28.94 18.89
N ALA A 83 -4.80 -28.90 17.62
CA ALA A 83 -3.56 -29.45 17.08
C ALA A 83 -2.46 -28.39 16.77
N ALA A 84 -2.77 -27.09 16.87
CA ALA A 84 -1.87 -25.97 16.55
C ALA A 84 -1.40 -25.23 17.82
N PHE A 85 -1.34 -25.89 18.95
CA PHE A 85 -1.03 -25.29 20.27
C PHE A 85 0.39 -24.71 20.41
N GLU A 86 1.25 -24.82 19.38
CA GLU A 86 2.64 -24.37 19.48
C GLU A 86 2.93 -23.00 18.85
N VAL A 87 2.04 -22.47 17.97
CA VAL A 87 2.34 -21.19 17.27
C VAL A 87 1.11 -20.29 17.17
N GLY A 88 0.72 -19.69 18.28
CA GLY A 88 -0.35 -18.68 18.32
C GLY A 88 0.17 -17.25 18.12
N LEU A 89 -0.56 -16.42 17.36
CA LEU A 89 -0.31 -14.99 17.29
C LEU A 89 -0.79 -14.33 18.60
N THR A 90 0.14 -13.78 19.38
CA THR A 90 -0.16 -13.10 20.66
C THR A 90 -1.10 -11.90 20.52
N CYS A 91 -1.22 -11.33 19.30
CA CYS A 91 -2.15 -10.23 18.96
C CYS A 91 -3.57 -10.70 18.61
N GLY A 92 -3.83 -12.02 18.58
CA GLY A 92 -5.15 -12.57 18.20
C GLY A 92 -5.50 -12.43 16.71
N GLY A 93 -4.54 -12.09 15.86
CA GLY A 93 -4.68 -12.05 14.41
C GLY A 93 -4.69 -13.43 13.77
N ILE A 94 -5.12 -13.51 12.51
CA ILE A 94 -5.01 -14.71 11.66
C ILE A 94 -4.28 -14.31 10.39
N LEU A 95 -3.32 -15.14 9.96
CA LEU A 95 -2.56 -14.96 8.73
C LEU A 95 -2.72 -16.20 7.85
N ASP A 96 -3.07 -16.00 6.58
CA ASP A 96 -2.87 -17.01 5.55
C ASP A 96 -1.56 -16.69 4.84
N ILE A 97 -0.61 -17.64 4.88
CA ILE A 97 0.71 -17.50 4.29
C ILE A 97 0.84 -18.55 3.20
N PHE A 98 1.11 -18.10 1.98
CA PHE A 98 1.45 -18.99 0.89
C PHE A 98 2.96 -19.20 0.87
N VAL A 99 3.38 -20.46 0.90
CA VAL A 99 4.79 -20.87 0.94
C VAL A 99 5.10 -21.63 -0.32
N GLU A 100 6.10 -21.18 -1.08
CA GLU A 100 6.46 -21.75 -2.36
C GLU A 100 7.98 -21.84 -2.56
N PRO A 101 8.48 -22.79 -3.36
CA PRO A 101 9.88 -22.80 -3.80
C PRO A 101 10.03 -21.80 -4.96
N VAL A 102 11.08 -20.97 -4.90
CA VAL A 102 11.40 -20.01 -5.94
C VAL A 102 12.81 -20.26 -6.46
N SER A 103 12.96 -20.35 -7.78
CA SER A 103 14.23 -20.46 -8.49
C SER A 103 14.09 -19.81 -9.87
N THR A 104 15.20 -19.67 -10.59
CA THR A 104 15.18 -19.15 -11.96
C THR A 104 14.33 -20.01 -12.91
N GLU A 105 14.21 -21.33 -12.66
CA GLU A 105 13.38 -22.23 -13.48
C GLU A 105 11.90 -22.10 -13.16
N ILE A 106 11.55 -21.87 -11.87
CA ILE A 106 10.16 -21.78 -11.39
C ILE A 106 9.57 -20.41 -11.68
N PHE A 107 10.36 -19.35 -11.50
CA PHE A 107 9.94 -17.97 -11.72
C PHE A 107 11.00 -17.16 -12.50
N PRO A 108 11.14 -17.41 -13.82
CA PRO A 108 12.16 -16.79 -14.65
C PRO A 108 12.02 -15.26 -14.79
N GLU A 109 10.81 -14.73 -14.63
CA GLU A 109 10.53 -13.30 -14.76
C GLU A 109 10.93 -12.45 -13.52
N LEU A 110 11.30 -13.08 -12.41
CA LEU A 110 11.51 -12.38 -11.13
C LEU A 110 12.62 -11.32 -11.20
N ALA A 111 13.70 -11.58 -11.94
CA ALA A 111 14.76 -10.59 -12.13
C ALA A 111 14.25 -9.32 -12.84
N GLN A 112 13.39 -9.48 -13.85
CA GLN A 112 12.78 -8.35 -14.54
C GLN A 112 11.81 -7.57 -13.63
N VAL A 113 11.11 -8.26 -12.72
CA VAL A 113 10.27 -7.61 -11.71
C VAL A 113 11.12 -6.75 -10.78
N ALA A 114 12.28 -7.25 -10.32
CA ALA A 114 13.18 -6.47 -9.49
C ALA A 114 13.73 -5.24 -10.22
N ASP A 115 14.07 -5.36 -11.50
CA ASP A 115 14.48 -4.25 -12.35
C ASP A 115 13.37 -3.19 -12.49
N ASP A 116 12.11 -3.62 -12.65
CA ASP A 116 10.96 -2.71 -12.72
C ASP A 116 10.76 -1.98 -11.39
N VAL A 117 10.81 -2.72 -10.26
CA VAL A 117 10.68 -2.15 -8.92
C VAL A 117 11.81 -1.16 -8.63
N GLY A 118 13.06 -1.52 -8.95
CA GLY A 118 14.23 -0.65 -8.76
C GLY A 118 14.16 0.63 -9.61
N ALA A 119 13.60 0.54 -10.81
CA ALA A 119 13.39 1.68 -11.70
C ALA A 119 12.10 2.48 -11.40
N GLY A 120 11.33 2.08 -10.38
CA GLY A 120 10.05 2.73 -10.04
C GLY A 120 8.96 2.54 -11.10
N ARG A 121 9.07 1.52 -11.94
CA ARG A 121 8.02 1.15 -12.90
C ARG A 121 6.95 0.28 -12.22
N PRO A 122 5.66 0.54 -12.46
CA PRO A 122 4.59 -0.24 -11.87
C PRO A 122 4.60 -1.67 -12.42
N VAL A 123 4.61 -2.65 -11.51
CA VAL A 123 4.54 -4.08 -11.84
C VAL A 123 3.80 -4.83 -10.74
N ALA A 124 3.05 -5.88 -11.08
CA ALA A 124 2.42 -6.77 -10.12
C ALA A 124 2.82 -8.22 -10.37
N ILE A 125 3.03 -8.96 -9.30
CA ILE A 125 3.15 -10.43 -9.33
C ILE A 125 1.79 -11.00 -8.95
N VAL A 126 1.29 -11.92 -9.74
CA VAL A 126 0.10 -12.72 -9.44
C VAL A 126 0.53 -14.15 -9.24
N THR A 127 0.13 -14.76 -8.12
CA THR A 127 0.44 -16.15 -7.78
C THR A 127 -0.85 -16.93 -7.57
N VAL A 128 -0.97 -18.11 -8.15
CA VAL A 128 -2.08 -19.05 -7.85
C VAL A 128 -1.83 -19.68 -6.49
N ILE A 129 -2.70 -19.37 -5.53
CA ILE A 129 -2.55 -19.81 -4.12
C ILE A 129 -3.51 -20.96 -3.74
N GLU A 130 -4.62 -21.13 -4.47
CA GLU A 130 -5.55 -22.26 -4.36
C GLU A 130 -6.08 -22.63 -5.74
N HIS A 131 -6.15 -23.92 -6.03
CA HIS A 131 -6.73 -24.47 -7.24
C HIS A 131 -7.12 -25.94 -7.06
N PRO A 132 -8.22 -26.47 -7.70
CA PRO A 132 -8.61 -27.87 -7.64
C PRO A 132 -7.53 -28.81 -8.22
N ASP A 133 -6.81 -28.38 -9.26
CA ASP A 133 -5.64 -29.07 -9.80
C ASP A 133 -4.36 -28.52 -9.15
N PRO A 134 -3.63 -29.33 -8.35
CA PRO A 134 -2.40 -28.90 -7.69
C PRO A 134 -1.29 -28.44 -8.66
N ALA A 135 -1.34 -28.81 -9.94
CA ALA A 135 -0.37 -28.39 -10.94
C ALA A 135 -0.45 -26.89 -11.28
N TRP A 136 -1.50 -26.19 -10.83
CA TRP A 136 -1.63 -24.74 -10.99
C TRP A 136 -1.04 -23.96 -9.82
N LEU A 137 -0.86 -24.58 -8.65
CA LEU A 137 -0.33 -23.90 -7.47
C LEU A 137 1.09 -23.36 -7.70
N GLY A 138 1.33 -22.11 -7.29
CA GLY A 138 2.61 -21.46 -7.46
C GLY A 138 2.92 -21.02 -8.89
N ARG A 139 1.96 -21.06 -9.83
CA ARG A 139 2.13 -20.44 -11.15
C ARG A 139 2.04 -18.92 -11.03
N HIS A 140 2.87 -18.23 -11.82
CA HIS A 140 3.00 -16.78 -11.76
C HIS A 140 2.58 -16.10 -13.06
N LEU A 141 1.99 -14.92 -12.91
CA LEU A 141 1.75 -13.96 -13.98
C LEU A 141 2.33 -12.62 -13.55
N VAL A 142 3.16 -12.00 -14.36
CA VAL A 142 3.70 -10.66 -14.12
C VAL A 142 2.92 -9.67 -14.95
N VAL A 143 2.19 -8.78 -14.29
CA VAL A 143 1.29 -7.80 -14.92
C VAL A 143 1.92 -6.42 -14.88
N ARG A 144 1.91 -5.73 -16.03
CA ARG A 144 2.33 -4.33 -16.21
C ARG A 144 1.18 -3.52 -16.81
N PRO A 145 1.23 -2.19 -16.82
CA PRO A 145 0.19 -1.38 -17.47
C PRO A 145 -0.03 -1.73 -18.95
N GLU A 146 1.03 -2.16 -19.65
CA GLU A 146 0.99 -2.45 -21.09
C GLU A 146 0.63 -3.91 -21.42
N GLY A 147 0.58 -4.81 -20.43
CA GLY A 147 0.31 -6.23 -20.64
C GLY A 147 0.89 -7.13 -19.56
N PHE A 148 1.04 -8.40 -19.89
CA PHE A 148 1.54 -9.41 -18.94
C PHE A 148 2.51 -10.39 -19.60
N VAL A 149 3.28 -11.10 -18.75
CA VAL A 149 4.15 -12.23 -19.12
C VAL A 149 3.97 -13.37 -18.10
N GLY A 150 4.28 -14.60 -18.49
CA GLY A 150 4.02 -15.79 -17.69
C GLY A 150 2.63 -16.38 -18.00
N SER A 151 2.18 -17.37 -17.21
CA SER A 151 0.86 -17.97 -17.36
C SER A 151 0.40 -18.65 -16.08
N LEU A 152 -0.86 -18.45 -15.72
CA LEU A 152 -1.52 -19.14 -14.60
C LEU A 152 -2.01 -20.55 -14.96
N GLY A 153 -2.06 -20.87 -16.27
CA GLY A 153 -2.47 -22.20 -16.74
C GLY A 153 -3.37 -22.22 -17.97
N SER A 154 -4.10 -21.14 -18.26
CA SER A 154 -4.85 -20.98 -19.50
C SER A 154 -4.90 -19.51 -19.92
N GLU A 155 -4.96 -19.27 -21.25
CA GLU A 155 -5.10 -17.92 -21.81
C GLU A 155 -6.30 -17.16 -21.22
N ARG A 156 -7.38 -17.86 -20.94
CA ARG A 156 -8.59 -17.26 -20.36
C ARG A 156 -8.33 -16.75 -18.95
N ALA A 157 -7.65 -17.55 -18.11
CA ALA A 157 -7.27 -17.14 -16.77
C ALA A 157 -6.29 -15.96 -16.81
N ASP A 158 -5.29 -16.03 -17.68
CA ASP A 158 -4.26 -15.00 -17.82
C ASP A 158 -4.88 -13.64 -18.19
N HIS A 159 -5.75 -13.61 -19.18
CA HIS A 159 -6.44 -12.36 -19.58
C HIS A 159 -7.40 -11.85 -18.51
N ALA A 160 -8.27 -12.71 -17.95
CA ALA A 160 -9.25 -12.27 -16.95
C ALA A 160 -8.58 -11.69 -15.69
N VAL A 161 -7.52 -12.38 -15.22
CA VAL A 161 -6.77 -11.96 -14.04
C VAL A 161 -5.93 -10.69 -14.33
N SER A 162 -5.28 -10.64 -15.51
CA SER A 162 -4.49 -9.45 -15.88
C SER A 162 -5.34 -8.18 -15.91
N ASP A 163 -6.54 -8.23 -16.53
CA ASP A 163 -7.45 -7.07 -16.60
C ASP A 163 -7.82 -6.56 -15.20
N ASP A 164 -8.19 -7.47 -14.27
CA ASP A 164 -8.57 -7.09 -12.92
C ASP A 164 -7.36 -6.57 -12.10
N VAL A 165 -6.18 -7.16 -12.30
CA VAL A 165 -4.94 -6.80 -11.59
C VAL A 165 -4.35 -5.49 -12.09
N GLN A 166 -4.56 -5.08 -13.34
CA GLN A 166 -4.16 -3.75 -13.82
C GLN A 166 -4.86 -2.63 -13.02
N GLY A 167 -6.14 -2.82 -12.66
CA GLY A 167 -6.84 -1.90 -11.75
C GLY A 167 -6.22 -1.86 -10.34
N LEU A 168 -5.89 -3.02 -9.76
CA LEU A 168 -5.20 -3.08 -8.47
C LEU A 168 -3.81 -2.44 -8.50
N LEU A 169 -3.06 -2.65 -9.58
CA LEU A 169 -1.74 -2.07 -9.77
C LEU A 169 -1.80 -0.55 -9.87
N ALA A 170 -2.75 0.00 -10.62
CA ALA A 170 -2.97 1.44 -10.70
C ALA A 170 -3.30 2.03 -9.33
N ALA A 171 -4.14 1.36 -8.55
CA ALA A 171 -4.49 1.75 -7.18
C ALA A 171 -3.37 1.47 -6.15
N GLY A 172 -2.29 0.77 -6.53
CA GLY A 172 -1.19 0.37 -5.62
C GLY A 172 -1.63 -0.60 -4.53
N ARG A 173 -2.62 -1.48 -4.81
CA ARG A 173 -3.27 -2.37 -3.82
C ARG A 173 -2.92 -3.83 -4.05
N ASN A 174 -2.70 -4.54 -2.94
CA ASN A 174 -2.63 -5.99 -2.92
C ASN A 174 -4.02 -6.57 -2.67
N ALA A 175 -4.36 -7.69 -3.31
CA ALA A 175 -5.62 -8.37 -3.07
C ALA A 175 -5.54 -9.86 -3.37
N THR A 176 -6.38 -10.63 -2.69
CA THR A 176 -6.69 -12.00 -3.08
C THR A 176 -7.99 -11.98 -3.90
N LEU A 177 -7.94 -12.47 -5.13
CA LEU A 177 -9.06 -12.53 -6.05
C LEU A 177 -9.52 -13.98 -6.22
N MET A 178 -10.82 -14.16 -6.50
CA MET A 178 -11.43 -15.48 -6.69
C MET A 178 -12.03 -15.62 -8.08
N TYR A 179 -11.78 -16.77 -8.69
CA TYR A 179 -12.25 -17.13 -10.03
C TYR A 179 -12.73 -18.58 -10.05
N GLY A 180 -13.52 -18.94 -11.07
CA GLY A 180 -13.70 -20.34 -11.41
C GLY A 180 -12.39 -21.00 -11.85
N PRO A 181 -12.34 -22.36 -11.93
CA PRO A 181 -11.08 -23.09 -12.15
C PRO A 181 -10.32 -22.75 -13.44
N ASP A 182 -11.00 -22.17 -14.43
CA ASP A 182 -10.38 -21.74 -15.69
C ASP A 182 -10.52 -20.20 -15.89
N GLY A 183 -10.38 -19.42 -14.82
CA GLY A 183 -10.41 -17.97 -14.90
C GLY A 183 -11.79 -17.33 -15.13
N GLN A 184 -12.88 -18.05 -14.87
CA GLN A 184 -14.22 -17.45 -14.93
C GLN A 184 -14.39 -16.41 -13.83
N ARG A 185 -14.75 -15.17 -14.17
CA ARG A 185 -14.98 -14.08 -13.20
C ARG A 185 -16.14 -14.37 -12.23
N ARG A 186 -17.05 -15.26 -12.60
CA ARG A 186 -18.09 -15.77 -11.73
C ARG A 186 -17.84 -17.25 -11.49
N GLY A 187 -17.60 -17.62 -10.23
CA GLY A 187 -17.33 -19.01 -9.84
C GLY A 187 -16.29 -19.06 -8.73
N GLU A 188 -16.11 -20.25 -8.19
CA GLU A 188 -15.15 -20.58 -7.15
C GLU A 188 -14.25 -21.71 -7.61
N GLY A 189 -13.03 -21.78 -7.06
CA GLY A 189 -12.10 -22.87 -7.33
C GLY A 189 -10.68 -22.43 -7.54
N MET A 190 -10.42 -21.29 -8.18
CA MET A 190 -9.09 -20.70 -8.27
C MET A 190 -9.03 -19.44 -7.42
N ARG A 191 -8.02 -19.35 -6.55
CA ARG A 191 -7.65 -18.10 -5.87
C ARG A 191 -6.27 -17.68 -6.30
N VAL A 192 -6.14 -16.40 -6.60
CA VAL A 192 -4.85 -15.78 -6.90
C VAL A 192 -4.57 -14.65 -5.92
N PHE A 193 -3.31 -14.48 -5.56
CA PHE A 193 -2.86 -13.32 -4.81
C PHE A 193 -2.14 -12.36 -5.76
N ALA A 194 -2.63 -11.13 -5.85
CA ALA A 194 -2.01 -10.04 -6.60
C ALA A 194 -1.19 -9.16 -5.66
N LEU A 195 0.11 -9.10 -5.87
CA LEU A 195 1.08 -8.29 -5.15
C LEU A 195 1.54 -7.15 -6.04
N SER A 196 1.14 -5.93 -5.72
CA SER A 196 1.42 -4.74 -6.52
C SER A 196 2.66 -3.99 -6.03
N PHE A 197 3.59 -3.71 -6.94
CA PHE A 197 4.73 -2.82 -6.74
C PHE A 197 4.48 -1.51 -7.48
N ALA A 198 3.53 -0.73 -7.00
CA ALA A 198 3.31 0.60 -7.53
C ALA A 198 4.43 1.56 -7.10
N PRO A 199 4.72 2.61 -7.89
CA PRO A 199 5.62 3.69 -7.48
C PRO A 199 5.21 4.28 -6.13
N GLN A 200 6.15 4.91 -5.44
CA GLN A 200 5.86 5.60 -4.19
C GLN A 200 4.72 6.62 -4.39
N PRO A 201 3.72 6.66 -3.49
CA PRO A 201 2.69 7.69 -3.56
C PRO A 201 3.32 9.08 -3.39
N ARG A 202 2.75 10.08 -4.03
CA ARG A 202 3.28 11.43 -3.98
C ARG A 202 2.71 12.22 -2.81
N MET A 203 3.56 13.03 -2.16
CA MET A 203 3.14 14.07 -1.24
C MET A 203 3.57 15.42 -1.80
N LEU A 204 2.60 16.27 -2.15
CA LEU A 204 2.81 17.63 -2.65
C LEU A 204 2.63 18.61 -1.51
N VAL A 205 3.70 19.27 -1.09
CA VAL A 205 3.71 20.25 0.00
C VAL A 205 3.85 21.65 -0.60
N PHE A 206 2.82 22.45 -0.48
CA PHE A 206 2.77 23.81 -1.00
C PHE A 206 3.01 24.84 0.11
N GLY A 207 4.07 25.64 -0.05
CA GLY A 207 4.52 26.64 0.91
C GLY A 207 5.84 26.29 1.58
N ALA A 208 6.90 27.06 1.28
CA ALA A 208 8.26 26.82 1.76
C ALA A 208 8.50 27.50 3.13
N ILE A 209 7.86 26.99 4.16
CA ILE A 209 7.98 27.42 5.56
C ILE A 209 8.59 26.31 6.43
N ASP A 210 8.92 26.57 7.67
CA ASP A 210 9.56 25.59 8.56
C ASP A 210 8.67 24.36 8.82
N PHE A 211 7.36 24.55 8.90
CA PHE A 211 6.39 23.44 8.97
C PHE A 211 6.48 22.52 7.74
N ALA A 212 6.75 23.07 6.55
CA ALA A 212 6.89 22.26 5.34
C ALA A 212 8.14 21.37 5.39
N ALA A 213 9.24 21.81 6.02
CA ALA A 213 10.42 20.99 6.19
C ALA A 213 10.15 19.78 7.11
N ALA A 214 9.40 19.99 8.20
CA ALA A 214 9.00 18.92 9.11
C ALA A 214 8.03 17.95 8.43
N VAL A 215 7.03 18.45 7.67
CA VAL A 215 6.08 17.63 6.90
C VAL A 215 6.80 16.83 5.81
N ALA A 216 7.74 17.43 5.08
CA ALA A 216 8.53 16.73 4.07
C ALA A 216 9.31 15.58 4.68
N LYS A 217 10.01 15.80 5.81
CA LYS A 217 10.72 14.74 6.53
C LYS A 217 9.80 13.62 6.99
N GLN A 218 8.62 13.96 7.50
CA GLN A 218 7.64 12.97 7.93
C GLN A 218 7.05 12.20 6.75
N GLY A 219 6.79 12.88 5.62
CA GLY A 219 6.32 12.26 4.38
C GLY A 219 7.33 11.24 3.84
N THR A 220 8.61 11.60 3.76
CA THR A 220 9.69 10.67 3.35
C THR A 220 9.79 9.47 4.29
N PHE A 221 9.67 9.70 5.61
CA PHE A 221 9.65 8.61 6.61
C PHE A 221 8.48 7.63 6.38
N LEU A 222 7.33 8.12 5.93
CA LEU A 222 6.15 7.32 5.60
C LEU A 222 6.20 6.69 4.20
N GLY A 223 7.28 6.89 3.44
CA GLY A 223 7.47 6.30 2.12
C GLY A 223 6.85 7.07 0.96
N TYR A 224 6.48 8.34 1.16
CA TYR A 224 6.05 9.21 0.06
C TYR A 224 7.25 9.76 -0.72
N ARG A 225 7.06 9.93 -2.03
CA ARG A 225 7.90 10.82 -2.84
C ARG A 225 7.43 12.26 -2.62
N VAL A 226 8.26 13.07 -1.96
CA VAL A 226 7.88 14.39 -1.48
C VAL A 226 8.38 15.49 -2.43
N THR A 227 7.46 16.34 -2.88
CA THR A 227 7.77 17.58 -3.60
C THR A 227 7.36 18.79 -2.77
N VAL A 228 8.27 19.73 -2.55
CA VAL A 228 7.98 21.04 -1.94
C VAL A 228 7.92 22.10 -3.04
N CYS A 229 6.81 22.85 -3.11
CA CYS A 229 6.59 23.89 -4.12
C CYS A 229 6.22 25.23 -3.48
N ASP A 230 6.90 26.30 -3.88
CA ASP A 230 6.59 27.68 -3.49
C ASP A 230 6.99 28.65 -4.61
N ALA A 231 6.19 29.68 -4.82
CA ALA A 231 6.46 30.71 -5.82
C ALA A 231 7.68 31.60 -5.50
N ARG A 232 8.15 31.59 -4.27
CA ARG A 232 9.21 32.44 -3.78
C ARG A 232 10.54 31.69 -3.75
N ALA A 233 11.38 31.92 -4.77
CA ALA A 233 12.67 31.25 -4.97
C ALA A 233 13.62 31.36 -3.74
N VAL A 234 13.53 32.46 -2.99
CA VAL A 234 14.36 32.68 -1.80
C VAL A 234 14.06 31.70 -0.67
N PHE A 235 12.86 31.12 -0.64
CA PHE A 235 12.43 30.15 0.37
C PHE A 235 12.46 28.70 -0.15
N ALA A 236 12.15 28.47 -1.43
CA ALA A 236 12.13 27.15 -2.03
C ALA A 236 13.55 26.75 -2.49
N THR A 237 14.36 26.26 -1.57
CA THR A 237 15.73 25.84 -1.85
C THR A 237 15.99 24.43 -1.32
N ALA A 238 16.79 23.62 -2.05
CA ALA A 238 17.18 22.27 -1.62
C ALA A 238 17.88 22.27 -0.24
N ALA A 239 18.62 23.33 0.09
CA ALA A 239 19.29 23.45 1.39
C ALA A 239 18.30 23.55 2.57
N ARG A 240 17.09 24.10 2.36
CA ARG A 240 16.03 24.17 3.39
C ARG A 240 15.20 22.91 3.47
N PHE A 241 15.13 22.12 2.39
CA PHE A 241 14.32 20.92 2.29
C PHE A 241 15.17 19.70 1.84
N PRO A 242 16.20 19.32 2.60
CA PRO A 242 17.12 18.25 2.20
C PRO A 242 16.47 16.86 2.21
N GLN A 243 15.26 16.72 2.76
CA GLN A 243 14.50 15.47 2.81
C GLN A 243 13.43 15.38 1.73
N ALA A 244 13.21 16.46 0.96
CA ALA A 244 12.30 16.42 -0.18
C ALA A 244 13.03 15.83 -1.40
N ASP A 245 12.34 14.99 -2.16
CA ASP A 245 12.86 14.43 -3.41
C ASP A 245 12.98 15.52 -4.49
N GLU A 246 12.12 16.54 -4.40
CA GLU A 246 12.08 17.65 -5.34
C GLU A 246 11.70 18.96 -4.65
N VAL A 247 12.37 20.07 -5.02
CA VAL A 247 12.02 21.42 -4.60
C VAL A 247 11.79 22.28 -5.83
N VAL A 248 10.57 22.81 -5.97
CA VAL A 248 10.10 23.51 -7.17
C VAL A 248 9.79 24.98 -6.87
N VAL A 249 10.30 25.87 -7.73
CA VAL A 249 9.95 27.30 -7.71
C VAL A 249 8.91 27.57 -8.79
N GLU A 250 7.65 27.54 -8.40
CA GLU A 250 6.53 27.78 -9.32
C GLU A 250 5.30 28.22 -8.50
N TRP A 251 4.33 28.85 -9.18
CA TRP A 251 3.03 29.12 -8.59
C TRP A 251 2.31 27.80 -8.25
N PRO A 252 1.85 27.58 -7.01
CA PRO A 252 1.26 26.33 -6.55
C PRO A 252 0.21 25.72 -7.50
N HIS A 253 -0.78 26.51 -7.92
CA HIS A 253 -1.83 26.05 -8.81
C HIS A 253 -1.32 25.72 -10.23
N ARG A 254 -0.31 26.45 -10.75
CA ARG A 254 0.29 26.15 -12.05
C ARG A 254 1.07 24.84 -12.02
N TYR A 255 1.85 24.64 -10.97
CA TYR A 255 2.55 23.38 -10.78
C TYR A 255 1.57 22.21 -10.69
N LEU A 256 0.54 22.30 -9.81
CA LEU A 256 -0.45 21.24 -9.67
C LEU A 256 -1.16 20.96 -11.00
N GLN A 257 -1.59 22.01 -11.74
CA GLN A 257 -2.22 21.83 -13.05
C GLN A 257 -1.32 21.11 -14.05
N ALA A 258 -0.03 21.44 -14.09
CA ALA A 258 0.95 20.77 -14.96
C ALA A 258 1.11 19.29 -14.58
N GLN A 259 1.17 18.97 -13.27
CA GLN A 259 1.26 17.59 -12.80
C GLN A 259 0.00 16.77 -13.11
N ILE A 260 -1.17 17.38 -12.96
CA ILE A 260 -2.46 16.76 -13.36
C ILE A 260 -2.48 16.48 -14.86
N SER A 261 -2.12 17.46 -15.68
CA SER A 261 -2.10 17.33 -17.15
C SER A 261 -1.08 16.28 -17.64
N ALA A 262 -0.02 16.04 -16.85
CA ALA A 262 0.99 15.02 -17.12
C ALA A 262 0.61 13.63 -16.55
N GLY A 263 -0.58 13.46 -15.95
CA GLY A 263 -1.00 12.20 -15.32
C GLY A 263 -0.18 11.79 -14.09
N GLN A 264 0.48 12.77 -13.44
CA GLN A 264 1.34 12.55 -12.29
C GLN A 264 0.62 12.73 -10.93
N VAL A 265 -0.67 12.98 -10.95
CA VAL A 265 -1.55 13.08 -9.77
C VAL A 265 -2.58 11.97 -9.86
N ASP A 266 -2.60 11.09 -8.87
CA ASP A 266 -3.46 9.92 -8.78
C ASP A 266 -4.23 9.90 -7.44
N GLU A 267 -5.07 8.87 -7.26
CA GLU A 267 -5.87 8.66 -6.05
C GLU A 267 -5.05 8.36 -4.78
N ARG A 268 -3.72 8.16 -4.90
CA ARG A 268 -2.79 7.98 -3.77
C ARG A 268 -2.05 9.26 -3.42
N THR A 269 -2.25 10.33 -4.19
CA THR A 269 -1.55 11.60 -4.00
C THR A 269 -2.09 12.33 -2.77
N VAL A 270 -1.18 12.82 -1.93
CA VAL A 270 -1.45 13.65 -0.74
C VAL A 270 -1.07 15.09 -1.04
N ILE A 271 -1.96 16.04 -0.74
CA ILE A 271 -1.75 17.48 -0.95
C ILE A 271 -1.83 18.22 0.39
N CYS A 272 -0.71 18.84 0.80
CA CYS A 272 -0.60 19.65 2.02
C CYS A 272 -0.38 21.12 1.65
N VAL A 273 -1.38 21.98 1.91
CA VAL A 273 -1.33 23.41 1.65
C VAL A 273 -0.95 24.14 2.93
N LEU A 274 0.32 24.57 3.02
CA LEU A 274 0.90 25.21 4.21
C LEU A 274 1.11 26.71 4.00
N THR A 275 0.60 27.28 2.92
CA THR A 275 0.56 28.72 2.68
C THR A 275 -0.60 29.36 3.46
N HIS A 276 -0.55 30.68 3.61
CA HIS A 276 -1.59 31.47 4.29
C HIS A 276 -2.13 32.62 3.42
N ASP A 277 -1.74 32.67 2.16
CA ASP A 277 -2.12 33.75 1.25
C ASP A 277 -3.23 33.25 0.30
N PRO A 278 -4.43 33.84 0.38
CA PRO A 278 -5.57 33.44 -0.46
C PRO A 278 -5.29 33.40 -1.96
N LYS A 279 -4.35 34.22 -2.45
CA LYS A 279 -3.98 34.21 -3.88
C LYS A 279 -3.30 32.91 -4.31
N PHE A 280 -2.68 32.18 -3.38
CA PHE A 280 -2.11 30.86 -3.62
C PHE A 280 -3.11 29.76 -3.25
N ASP A 281 -3.77 29.90 -2.07
CA ASP A 281 -4.61 28.87 -1.49
C ASP A 281 -5.87 28.59 -2.34
N VAL A 282 -6.60 29.63 -2.74
CA VAL A 282 -7.89 29.44 -3.41
C VAL A 282 -7.75 28.76 -4.78
N PRO A 283 -6.91 29.24 -5.72
CA PRO A 283 -6.75 28.56 -7.01
C PRO A 283 -6.17 27.14 -6.89
N LEU A 284 -5.31 26.90 -5.90
CA LEU A 284 -4.71 25.59 -5.65
C LEU A 284 -5.75 24.60 -5.13
N LEU A 285 -6.53 24.99 -4.11
CA LEU A 285 -7.55 24.14 -3.50
C LEU A 285 -8.71 23.88 -4.45
N GLU A 286 -9.05 24.84 -5.30
CA GLU A 286 -10.04 24.65 -6.36
C GLU A 286 -9.66 23.48 -7.27
N LEU A 287 -8.41 23.43 -7.71
CA LEU A 287 -7.89 22.30 -8.52
C LEU A 287 -7.83 21.01 -7.70
N ALA A 288 -7.25 21.05 -6.50
CA ALA A 288 -7.03 19.86 -5.69
C ALA A 288 -8.34 19.15 -5.32
N LEU A 289 -9.37 19.91 -4.91
CA LEU A 289 -10.65 19.35 -4.45
C LEU A 289 -11.52 18.80 -5.58
N ARG A 290 -11.28 19.18 -6.84
CA ARG A 290 -11.97 18.65 -8.02
C ARG A 290 -11.33 17.35 -8.56
N HIS A 291 -10.14 16.99 -8.06
CA HIS A 291 -9.45 15.77 -8.46
C HIS A 291 -9.61 14.67 -7.42
N ASN A 292 -9.61 13.42 -7.87
CA ASN A 292 -9.62 12.28 -6.98
C ASN A 292 -8.20 12.04 -6.45
N VAL A 293 -7.95 12.49 -5.21
CA VAL A 293 -6.67 12.34 -4.50
C VAL A 293 -6.94 11.80 -3.09
N ALA A 294 -5.93 11.16 -2.49
CA ALA A 294 -6.04 10.53 -1.17
C ALA A 294 -6.38 11.53 -0.05
N TYR A 295 -5.81 12.75 -0.13
CA TYR A 295 -5.92 13.72 0.93
C TYR A 295 -5.67 15.14 0.43
N VAL A 296 -6.47 16.09 0.91
CA VAL A 296 -6.25 17.52 0.73
C VAL A 296 -6.37 18.19 2.10
N GLY A 297 -5.25 18.71 2.62
CA GLY A 297 -5.26 19.43 3.89
C GLY A 297 -4.72 20.84 3.76
N ALA A 298 -5.27 21.78 4.53
CA ALA A 298 -4.83 23.17 4.50
C ALA A 298 -4.60 23.73 5.91
N MET A 299 -3.42 24.31 6.13
CA MET A 299 -3.04 24.95 7.38
C MET A 299 -3.82 26.26 7.60
N GLY A 300 -4.11 26.54 8.85
CA GLY A 300 -4.72 27.81 9.24
C GLY A 300 -5.46 27.71 10.57
N SER A 301 -5.89 28.87 11.09
CA SER A 301 -6.79 28.94 12.24
C SER A 301 -8.22 28.58 11.83
N ARG A 302 -9.10 28.33 12.80
CA ARG A 302 -10.54 28.16 12.56
C ARG A 302 -11.15 29.34 11.81
N ARG A 303 -10.70 30.58 12.08
CA ARG A 303 -11.12 31.77 11.35
C ARG A 303 -10.66 31.70 9.89
N THR A 304 -9.40 31.39 9.64
CA THR A 304 -8.85 31.23 8.28
C THR A 304 -9.60 30.16 7.52
N HIS A 305 -10.00 29.09 8.21
CA HIS A 305 -10.81 28.02 7.60
C HIS A 305 -12.17 28.55 7.11
N HIS A 306 -12.92 29.28 7.94
CA HIS A 306 -14.21 29.86 7.54
C HIS A 306 -14.08 30.80 6.35
N ASP A 307 -13.14 31.76 6.43
CA ASP A 307 -12.87 32.69 5.32
C ASP A 307 -12.44 31.97 4.03
N ARG A 308 -11.74 30.85 4.16
CA ARG A 308 -11.33 29.99 3.02
C ARG A 308 -12.53 29.27 2.40
N LEU A 309 -13.42 28.69 3.21
CA LEU A 309 -14.62 28.02 2.70
C LEU A 309 -15.55 28.99 1.94
N GLU A 310 -15.72 30.22 2.45
CA GLU A 310 -16.52 31.24 1.76
C GLU A 310 -15.95 31.52 0.37
N ARG A 311 -14.65 31.76 0.25
CA ARG A 311 -13.98 32.01 -1.04
C ARG A 311 -14.03 30.81 -1.99
N LEU A 312 -13.94 29.58 -1.47
CA LEU A 312 -14.04 28.38 -2.29
C LEU A 312 -15.47 28.19 -2.81
N ARG A 313 -16.51 28.53 -2.01
CA ARG A 313 -17.90 28.57 -2.47
C ARG A 313 -18.11 29.63 -3.58
N GLU A 314 -17.53 30.82 -3.40
CA GLU A 314 -17.55 31.88 -4.43
C GLU A 314 -16.84 31.44 -5.72
N ALA A 315 -15.79 30.59 -5.62
CA ALA A 315 -15.12 29.96 -6.75
C ALA A 315 -15.92 28.79 -7.36
N GLY A 316 -17.11 28.48 -6.81
CA GLY A 316 -18.04 27.49 -7.39
C GLY A 316 -17.80 26.04 -6.96
N LEU A 317 -17.11 25.79 -5.82
CA LEU A 317 -17.00 24.44 -5.27
C LEU A 317 -18.30 24.04 -4.57
N THR A 318 -18.65 22.79 -4.72
CA THR A 318 -19.81 22.17 -4.07
C THR A 318 -19.50 21.79 -2.63
N GLU A 319 -20.53 21.60 -1.80
CA GLU A 319 -20.35 21.12 -0.40
C GLU A 319 -19.70 19.74 -0.36
N ALA A 320 -19.94 18.87 -1.33
CA ALA A 320 -19.30 17.56 -1.43
C ALA A 320 -17.78 17.67 -1.68
N GLU A 321 -17.36 18.61 -2.54
CA GLU A 321 -15.93 18.89 -2.78
C GLU A 321 -15.30 19.52 -1.51
N LEU A 322 -15.98 20.45 -0.87
CA LEU A 322 -15.51 21.11 0.36
C LEU A 322 -15.39 20.14 1.55
N ALA A 323 -16.25 19.14 1.65
CA ALA A 323 -16.19 18.11 2.69
C ALA A 323 -14.91 17.25 2.64
N ARG A 324 -14.21 17.24 1.50
CA ARG A 324 -12.93 16.55 1.34
C ARG A 324 -11.72 17.33 1.89
N LEU A 325 -11.94 18.59 2.30
CA LEU A 325 -10.87 19.46 2.80
C LEU A 325 -10.65 19.28 4.30
N SER A 326 -9.51 18.73 4.71
CA SER A 326 -9.03 18.75 6.09
C SER A 326 -8.49 20.16 6.42
N SER A 327 -9.26 20.96 7.13
CA SER A 327 -8.85 22.32 7.50
C SER A 327 -9.54 22.76 8.82
N PRO A 328 -8.78 23.17 9.83
CA PRO A 328 -7.33 23.14 9.94
C PRO A 328 -6.74 21.73 9.77
N ILE A 329 -5.58 21.63 9.10
CA ILE A 329 -4.91 20.36 8.81
C ILE A 329 -4.39 19.67 10.08
N GLY A 330 -4.57 18.34 10.18
CA GLY A 330 -4.03 17.50 11.26
C GLY A 330 -5.04 17.16 12.36
N LEU A 331 -4.74 16.11 13.12
CA LEU A 331 -5.51 15.72 14.31
C LEU A 331 -5.24 16.65 15.50
N ASP A 332 -6.19 16.78 16.39
CA ASP A 332 -6.03 17.53 17.64
C ASP A 332 -5.15 16.77 18.65
N LEU A 333 -3.84 16.91 18.51
CA LEU A 333 -2.83 16.38 19.42
C LEU A 333 -2.29 17.43 20.40
N GLY A 334 -2.74 18.70 20.31
CA GLY A 334 -2.21 19.82 21.07
C GLY A 334 -0.82 20.26 20.59
N SER A 335 -0.47 20.00 19.33
CA SER A 335 0.84 20.30 18.72
C SER A 335 1.19 21.79 18.76
N ARG A 336 2.48 22.11 18.99
CA ARG A 336 3.01 23.46 19.11
C ARG A 336 4.24 23.72 18.23
N THR A 337 5.05 22.71 17.99
CA THR A 337 6.25 22.82 17.15
C THR A 337 5.97 22.36 15.71
N PRO A 338 6.80 22.73 14.73
CA PRO A 338 6.69 22.22 13.36
C PRO A 338 6.69 20.68 13.30
N GLU A 339 7.54 20.04 14.11
CA GLU A 339 7.66 18.58 14.16
C GLU A 339 6.40 17.93 14.73
N GLU A 340 5.86 18.46 15.83
CA GLU A 340 4.61 17.96 16.42
C GLU A 340 3.43 18.15 15.46
N THR A 341 3.39 19.27 14.75
CA THR A 341 2.37 19.53 13.72
C THR A 341 2.52 18.56 12.54
N ALA A 342 3.73 18.25 12.11
CA ALA A 342 3.97 17.23 11.07
C ALA A 342 3.48 15.85 11.50
N VAL A 343 3.68 15.47 12.77
CA VAL A 343 3.11 14.23 13.35
C VAL A 343 1.59 14.26 13.34
N SER A 344 0.97 15.38 13.73
CA SER A 344 -0.48 15.58 13.72
C SER A 344 -1.07 15.40 12.31
N ILE A 345 -0.43 16.01 11.31
CA ILE A 345 -0.81 15.87 9.89
C ILE A 345 -0.66 14.44 9.41
N ALA A 346 0.48 13.80 9.69
CA ALA A 346 0.73 12.41 9.32
C ALA A 346 -0.28 11.46 9.97
N ALA A 347 -0.63 11.68 11.23
CA ALA A 347 -1.63 10.88 11.93
C ALA A 347 -3.03 11.02 11.31
N GLU A 348 -3.43 12.21 10.85
CA GLU A 348 -4.70 12.42 10.13
C GLU A 348 -4.70 11.68 8.78
N ILE A 349 -3.61 11.79 8.01
CA ILE A 349 -3.46 11.09 6.73
C ILE A 349 -3.58 9.58 6.94
N ILE A 350 -2.90 9.03 7.94
CA ILE A 350 -2.95 7.59 8.27
C ILE A 350 -4.36 7.19 8.69
N ALA A 351 -5.00 7.98 9.57
CA ALA A 351 -6.35 7.69 10.07
C ALA A 351 -7.37 7.66 8.93
N LEU A 352 -7.35 8.64 8.02
CA LEU A 352 -8.25 8.67 6.87
C LEU A 352 -7.98 7.54 5.88
N HIS A 353 -6.70 7.21 5.65
CA HIS A 353 -6.32 6.13 4.72
C HIS A 353 -6.81 4.75 5.18
N TRP A 354 -6.76 4.49 6.49
CA TRP A 354 -7.12 3.19 7.07
C TRP A 354 -8.46 3.18 7.80
N GLY A 355 -9.21 4.28 7.81
CA GLY A 355 -10.49 4.39 8.51
C GLY A 355 -10.35 4.43 10.03
N GLY A 356 -9.21 4.88 10.54
CA GLY A 356 -8.96 5.03 11.98
C GLY A 356 -9.63 6.27 12.56
N GLY A 357 -10.11 6.18 13.81
CA GLY A 357 -10.78 7.30 14.50
C GLY A 357 -9.85 8.30 15.22
N GLY A 358 -8.51 8.07 15.21
CA GLY A 358 -7.53 8.93 15.90
C GLY A 358 -7.60 8.91 17.45
N GLY A 359 -8.39 8.04 18.04
CA GLY A 359 -8.54 7.89 19.49
C GLY A 359 -7.42 7.08 20.15
N ARG A 360 -7.39 7.06 21.48
CA ARG A 360 -6.44 6.22 22.24
C ARG A 360 -6.86 4.76 22.14
N LEU A 361 -5.98 3.89 21.67
CA LEU A 361 -6.22 2.43 21.58
C LEU A 361 -6.57 1.80 22.92
N SER A 362 -5.99 2.31 24.03
CA SER A 362 -6.26 1.82 25.40
C SER A 362 -7.71 2.05 25.88
N THR A 363 -8.47 2.91 25.21
CA THR A 363 -9.88 3.23 25.53
C THR A 363 -10.87 2.68 24.52
N MET A 364 -10.38 1.92 23.53
CA MET A 364 -11.19 1.38 22.43
C MET A 364 -11.33 -0.14 22.59
N GLU A 365 -12.53 -0.66 22.35
CA GLU A 365 -12.81 -2.10 22.29
C GLU A 365 -12.82 -2.62 20.84
N ALA A 366 -12.71 -1.72 19.85
CA ALA A 366 -12.68 -2.04 18.43
C ALA A 366 -11.36 -2.69 17.99
N ARG A 367 -11.33 -3.24 16.77
CA ARG A 367 -10.10 -3.78 16.14
C ARG A 367 -9.02 -2.71 16.07
N ILE A 368 -7.76 -3.10 16.36
CA ILE A 368 -6.60 -2.18 16.29
C ILE A 368 -6.28 -1.83 14.84
N HIS A 369 -6.35 -2.80 13.93
CA HIS A 369 -6.11 -2.59 12.51
C HIS A 369 -7.44 -2.64 11.75
N HIS A 370 -7.67 -1.62 10.93
CA HIS A 370 -8.82 -1.51 10.04
C HIS A 370 -8.41 -1.98 8.64
N GLU A 371 -9.27 -2.71 7.97
CA GLU A 371 -9.11 -2.96 6.53
C GLU A 371 -9.55 -1.70 5.77
N PRO A 372 -8.91 -1.37 4.63
CA PRO A 372 -9.38 -0.30 3.78
C PRO A 372 -10.86 -0.56 3.46
N THR A 373 -11.71 0.44 3.62
CA THR A 373 -13.12 0.36 3.23
C THR A 373 -13.18 0.17 1.71
N VAL A 374 -13.25 -1.09 1.29
CA VAL A 374 -13.80 -1.43 -0.02
C VAL A 374 -15.30 -1.33 0.18
N GLU A 375 -16.01 -0.53 -0.60
CA GLU A 375 -17.46 -0.69 -0.71
C GLU A 375 -17.72 -2.16 -1.03
N ALA A 376 -18.14 -2.89 -0.02
CA ALA A 376 -18.48 -4.31 -0.12
C ALA A 376 -19.88 -4.40 -0.71
N ASP A 377 -19.97 -4.44 -2.03
CA ASP A 377 -21.05 -5.13 -2.70
C ASP A 377 -20.72 -6.63 -2.75
N HIS A 378 -20.75 -7.29 -1.60
CA HIS A 378 -21.07 -8.72 -1.49
C HIS A 378 -21.27 -9.05 -0.01
N GLU A 379 -22.50 -9.41 0.33
CA GLU A 379 -22.98 -9.87 1.62
C GLU A 379 -22.03 -10.92 2.22
N ASP A 380 -21.65 -10.65 3.47
CA ASP A 380 -21.00 -11.59 4.40
C ASP A 380 -21.94 -12.80 4.60
N THR A 381 -21.86 -13.79 3.74
CA THR A 381 -22.49 -15.09 3.98
C THR A 381 -21.64 -15.80 5.03
N GLY A 382 -22.09 -15.63 6.28
CA GLY A 382 -21.56 -16.29 7.45
C GLY A 382 -21.35 -17.80 7.22
N TYR A 383 -20.12 -18.22 7.25
CA TYR A 383 -19.77 -19.64 7.34
C TYR A 383 -19.93 -20.06 8.80
N GLU A 384 -21.15 -20.50 9.16
CA GLU A 384 -21.37 -21.30 10.37
C GLU A 384 -20.73 -22.68 10.17
N LEU A 385 -19.66 -22.94 10.92
CA LEU A 385 -19.12 -24.28 11.08
C LEU A 385 -20.17 -25.15 11.80
N LYS A 386 -20.73 -26.14 11.13
CA LYS A 386 -21.49 -27.20 11.78
C LYS A 386 -20.53 -28.11 12.53
N PRO A 387 -20.80 -28.40 13.84
CA PRO A 387 -20.06 -29.40 14.56
C PRO A 387 -20.40 -30.79 14.07
N SER A 388 -19.40 -31.60 13.81
CA SER A 388 -19.47 -33.07 13.65
C SER A 388 -18.90 -33.76 14.86
#